data_dd1058c6fb76a8075c3eaefc876c59f8
#
_entry.id   dd1058c6fb76a8075c3eaefc876c59f8
#
_cell.length_a   1.000
_cell.length_b   1.000
_cell.length_c   1.000
_cell.angle_alpha   90.00
_cell.angle_beta   90.00
_cell.angle_gamma   90.00
#
_symmetry.space_group_name_H-M   'P 1'
#
loop_
_entity.id
_entity.type
_entity.pdbx_description
1 polymer ?
#
loop_
_entity_poly.entity_id
_entity_poly.type
_entity_poly.pdbx_seq_one_letter_code
_entity_poly.pdbx_strand_id
1 'polypeptide(L)'
;MPAQPTISVIIPVYAVGEYLGACLDSILGQAPDGLEVIAVDDASPDDSGRILDARAKEDPRLRVLHLTGNAGPGNARNMGLAEASGEYVWFVDADDLLASGALAAVAARLGQDQPDVLLIDYEDLYPGGGRGPSPGTALLSAAPAGVFTLAEQPQLIQLTMTSWSKVIRRAFLAGLGIAFPEGIHEDVPLTCALLLGAERISALARVCYRYRRSRPGAFMAGRSSAQLRILGSYERVFALADAADPAPGPDVRAALFERAIWHYTTVLPLVPRAERRQYFRRMHEDFVRYRPAAYQRPRGARGVKFGLVERNAYWTYSALEPFNQLRVLLARAGSRLTAASRGSAGRRA
;
A
#
# COMPACT_ATOMS: atom_id res chain seq x y z
N MET A 1 -33.70 -6.36 -3.24
CA MET A 1 -32.37 -5.81 -3.49
C MET A 1 -31.37 -6.93 -3.27
N PRO A 2 -30.32 -7.07 -4.08
CA PRO A 2 -29.26 -8.02 -3.74
C PRO A 2 -28.71 -7.67 -2.35
N ALA A 3 -28.42 -8.69 -1.54
CA ALA A 3 -27.81 -8.50 -0.22
C ALA A 3 -26.50 -7.69 -0.39
N GLN A 4 -26.22 -6.76 0.52
CA GLN A 4 -24.92 -6.07 0.49
C GLN A 4 -23.80 -7.07 0.75
N PRO A 5 -22.67 -6.99 0.02
CA PRO A 5 -21.57 -7.90 0.22
C PRO A 5 -20.99 -7.74 1.63
N THR A 6 -20.70 -8.85 2.28
CA THR A 6 -20.06 -8.86 3.60
C THR A 6 -18.59 -8.52 3.50
N ILE A 7 -18.07 -7.69 4.42
CA ILE A 7 -16.68 -7.25 4.44
C ILE A 7 -16.02 -7.65 5.76
N SER A 8 -14.93 -8.42 5.69
CA SER A 8 -14.04 -8.66 6.82
C SER A 8 -12.91 -7.64 6.79
N VAL A 9 -12.86 -6.75 7.78
CA VAL A 9 -11.74 -5.83 8.00
C VAL A 9 -10.74 -6.52 8.91
N ILE A 10 -9.49 -6.69 8.43
CA ILE A 10 -8.41 -7.37 9.15
C ILE A 10 -7.38 -6.34 9.61
N ILE A 11 -7.11 -6.29 10.92
CA ILE A 11 -6.25 -5.28 11.55
C ILE A 11 -5.07 -5.97 12.25
N PRO A 12 -3.85 -5.95 11.68
CA PRO A 12 -2.66 -6.36 12.41
C PRO A 12 -2.30 -5.32 13.47
N VAL A 13 -2.10 -5.74 14.71
CA VAL A 13 -1.86 -4.84 15.86
C VAL A 13 -0.56 -5.22 16.54
N TYR A 14 0.38 -4.26 16.65
CA TYR A 14 1.59 -4.41 17.45
C TYR A 14 2.10 -3.06 17.95
N ALA A 15 2.11 -2.86 19.27
CA ALA A 15 2.65 -1.66 19.94
C ALA A 15 2.09 -0.34 19.37
N VAL A 16 0.76 -0.22 19.25
CA VAL A 16 0.04 0.92 18.64
C VAL A 16 -1.10 1.45 19.52
N GLY A 17 -1.06 1.20 20.83
CA GLY A 17 -2.15 1.56 21.76
C GLY A 17 -2.59 3.03 21.68
N GLU A 18 -1.66 3.96 21.39
CA GLU A 18 -1.97 5.39 21.19
C GLU A 18 -2.91 5.67 20.02
N TYR A 19 -2.86 4.84 18.96
CA TYR A 19 -3.61 5.06 17.72
C TYR A 19 -4.83 4.15 17.58
N LEU A 20 -4.77 2.98 18.22
CA LEU A 20 -5.70 1.88 18.04
C LEU A 20 -7.16 2.25 18.32
N GLY A 21 -7.43 3.03 19.38
CA GLY A 21 -8.78 3.48 19.70
C GLY A 21 -9.41 4.27 18.56
N ALA A 22 -8.69 5.24 18.02
CA ALA A 22 -9.15 6.04 16.89
C ALA A 22 -9.33 5.22 15.60
N CYS A 23 -8.46 4.24 15.36
CA CYS A 23 -8.59 3.29 14.24
C CYS A 23 -9.90 2.52 14.34
N LEU A 24 -10.15 1.86 15.48
CA LEU A 24 -11.38 1.10 15.74
C LEU A 24 -12.64 1.98 15.63
N ASP A 25 -12.62 3.20 16.20
CA ASP A 25 -13.73 4.16 16.09
C ASP A 25 -14.03 4.51 14.63
N SER A 26 -13.00 4.68 13.81
CA SER A 26 -13.16 5.01 12.40
C SER A 26 -13.79 3.89 11.56
N ILE A 27 -13.70 2.65 12.03
CA ILE A 27 -14.25 1.45 11.38
C ILE A 27 -15.63 1.12 11.96
N LEU A 28 -15.70 0.87 13.27
CA LEU A 28 -16.91 0.41 13.97
C LEU A 28 -18.00 1.48 14.00
N GLY A 29 -17.63 2.76 14.01
CA GLY A 29 -18.56 3.89 13.94
C GLY A 29 -19.30 4.08 12.61
N GLN A 30 -18.89 3.37 11.54
CA GLN A 30 -19.53 3.48 10.22
C GLN A 30 -20.65 2.46 9.95
N ALA A 31 -20.71 1.40 10.73
CA ALA A 31 -21.76 0.37 10.83
C ALA A 31 -22.55 0.02 9.55
N PRO A 32 -21.96 -0.43 8.42
CA PRO A 32 -22.75 -1.10 7.41
C PRO A 32 -23.17 -2.48 7.89
N ASP A 33 -24.34 -2.95 7.44
CA ASP A 33 -24.73 -4.35 7.62
C ASP A 33 -23.68 -5.27 6.99
N GLY A 34 -23.38 -6.39 7.64
CA GLY A 34 -22.40 -7.37 7.13
C GLY A 34 -20.93 -7.01 7.36
N LEU A 35 -20.61 -6.10 8.29
CA LEU A 35 -19.23 -5.83 8.72
C LEU A 35 -18.78 -6.83 9.78
N GLU A 36 -17.63 -7.45 9.54
CA GLU A 36 -16.85 -8.23 10.50
C GLU A 36 -15.48 -7.53 10.67
N VAL A 37 -14.99 -7.41 11.89
CA VAL A 37 -13.67 -6.85 12.19
C VAL A 37 -12.85 -7.89 12.95
N ILE A 38 -11.67 -8.21 12.44
CA ILE A 38 -10.75 -9.19 13.03
C ILE A 38 -9.45 -8.44 13.36
N ALA A 39 -9.21 -8.18 14.64
CA ALA A 39 -7.98 -7.59 15.11
C ALA A 39 -7.03 -8.69 15.60
N VAL A 40 -5.82 -8.71 15.09
CA VAL A 40 -4.79 -9.69 15.45
C VAL A 40 -3.70 -9.00 16.23
N ASP A 41 -3.68 -9.21 17.55
CA ASP A 41 -2.64 -8.73 18.46
C ASP A 41 -1.39 -9.61 18.34
N ASP A 42 -0.37 -9.11 17.72
CA ASP A 42 0.90 -9.79 17.46
C ASP A 42 1.83 -9.76 18.69
N ALA A 43 1.28 -10.13 19.87
CA ALA A 43 1.93 -10.10 21.17
C ALA A 43 2.45 -8.69 21.53
N SER A 44 1.58 -7.69 21.49
CA SER A 44 1.91 -6.30 21.82
C SER A 44 2.41 -6.15 23.27
N PRO A 45 3.54 -5.45 23.48
CA PRO A 45 4.08 -5.22 24.83
C PRO A 45 3.42 -4.03 25.55
N ASP A 46 2.59 -3.26 24.86
CA ASP A 46 1.85 -2.10 25.38
C ASP A 46 0.38 -2.44 25.68
N ASP A 47 -0.44 -1.42 25.92
CA ASP A 47 -1.87 -1.57 26.23
C ASP A 47 -2.74 -2.02 25.05
N SER A 48 -2.18 -2.29 23.85
CA SER A 48 -2.97 -2.61 22.65
C SER A 48 -3.91 -3.80 22.88
N GLY A 49 -3.42 -4.90 23.43
CA GLY A 49 -4.25 -6.08 23.71
C GLY A 49 -5.40 -5.77 24.66
N ARG A 50 -5.16 -5.01 25.75
CA ARG A 50 -6.19 -4.59 26.70
C ARG A 50 -7.26 -3.68 26.06
N ILE A 51 -6.84 -2.79 25.15
CA ILE A 51 -7.76 -1.93 24.40
C ILE A 51 -8.67 -2.79 23.50
N LEU A 52 -8.11 -3.78 22.80
CA LEU A 52 -8.87 -4.69 21.96
C LEU A 52 -9.92 -5.48 22.76
N ASP A 53 -9.52 -6.06 23.88
CA ASP A 53 -10.44 -6.85 24.74
C ASP A 53 -11.59 -6.01 25.30
N ALA A 54 -11.31 -4.75 25.68
CA ALA A 54 -12.34 -3.83 26.15
C ALA A 54 -13.35 -3.53 25.02
N ARG A 55 -12.86 -3.24 23.81
CA ARG A 55 -13.72 -2.93 22.66
C ARG A 55 -14.52 -4.12 22.16
N ALA A 56 -13.95 -5.34 22.19
CA ALA A 56 -14.65 -6.56 21.78
C ALA A 56 -15.84 -6.90 22.71
N LYS A 57 -15.79 -6.48 23.99
CA LYS A 57 -16.93 -6.59 24.90
C LYS A 57 -18.07 -5.62 24.59
N GLU A 58 -17.74 -4.47 24.00
CA GLU A 58 -18.70 -3.41 23.65
C GLU A 58 -19.31 -3.62 22.26
N ASP A 59 -18.56 -4.22 21.31
CA ASP A 59 -19.01 -4.38 19.93
C ASP A 59 -18.80 -5.83 19.44
N PRO A 60 -19.88 -6.61 19.27
CA PRO A 60 -19.80 -8.02 18.87
C PRO A 60 -19.28 -8.25 17.45
N ARG A 61 -19.15 -7.21 16.63
CA ARG A 61 -18.56 -7.29 15.29
C ARG A 61 -17.03 -7.42 15.34
N LEU A 62 -16.41 -7.04 16.49
CA LEU A 62 -14.96 -7.12 16.70
C LEU A 62 -14.59 -8.46 17.34
N ARG A 63 -13.81 -9.25 16.64
CA ARG A 63 -13.14 -10.46 17.14
C ARG A 63 -11.65 -10.17 17.33
N VAL A 64 -11.09 -10.66 18.41
CA VAL A 64 -9.67 -10.47 18.74
C VAL A 64 -8.96 -11.81 18.73
N LEU A 65 -7.80 -11.86 18.09
CA LEU A 65 -6.87 -12.98 18.13
C LEU A 65 -5.58 -12.50 18.81
N HIS A 66 -5.17 -13.16 19.89
CA HIS A 66 -3.90 -12.88 20.54
C HIS A 66 -2.87 -13.93 20.14
N LEU A 67 -1.77 -13.51 19.53
CA LEU A 67 -0.66 -14.39 19.22
C LEU A 67 0.26 -14.55 20.44
N THR A 68 0.93 -15.67 20.53
CA THR A 68 1.83 -15.99 21.65
C THR A 68 3.21 -15.35 21.53
N GLY A 69 3.55 -14.79 20.37
CA GLY A 69 4.81 -14.13 20.07
C GLY A 69 4.71 -13.27 18.83
N ASN A 70 5.55 -12.23 18.74
CA ASN A 70 5.59 -11.35 17.59
C ASN A 70 6.13 -12.09 16.36
N ALA A 71 5.30 -12.23 15.35
CA ALA A 71 5.63 -12.88 14.07
C ALA A 71 5.58 -11.90 12.88
N GLY A 72 5.29 -10.62 13.14
CA GLY A 72 5.26 -9.53 12.17
C GLY A 72 3.93 -9.34 11.46
N PRO A 73 3.73 -8.17 10.82
CA PRO A 73 2.45 -7.74 10.27
C PRO A 73 1.91 -8.67 9.17
N GLY A 74 2.79 -9.27 8.37
CA GLY A 74 2.40 -10.22 7.33
C GLY A 74 1.75 -11.47 7.92
N ASN A 75 2.36 -12.05 8.97
CA ASN A 75 1.79 -13.21 9.64
C ASN A 75 0.47 -12.87 10.35
N ALA A 76 0.38 -11.72 11.03
CA ALA A 76 -0.86 -11.27 11.66
C ALA A 76 -1.99 -11.13 10.62
N ARG A 77 -1.71 -10.56 9.42
CA ARG A 77 -2.69 -10.50 8.33
C ARG A 77 -3.11 -11.90 7.83
N ASN A 78 -2.16 -12.84 7.71
CA ASN A 78 -2.46 -14.22 7.32
C ASN A 78 -3.37 -14.92 8.35
N MET A 79 -3.10 -14.74 9.65
CA MET A 79 -3.94 -15.29 10.73
C MET A 79 -5.35 -14.69 10.70
N GLY A 80 -5.47 -13.38 10.54
CA GLY A 80 -6.77 -12.72 10.39
C GLY A 80 -7.53 -13.17 9.14
N LEU A 81 -6.82 -13.38 8.02
CA LEU A 81 -7.42 -13.86 6.78
C LEU A 81 -7.98 -15.28 6.91
N ALA A 82 -7.31 -16.16 7.66
CA ALA A 82 -7.77 -17.52 7.92
C ALA A 82 -9.10 -17.55 8.69
N GLU A 83 -9.35 -16.56 9.53
CA GLU A 83 -10.55 -16.40 10.35
C GLU A 83 -11.67 -15.61 9.65
N ALA A 84 -11.38 -14.96 8.50
CA ALA A 84 -12.32 -14.11 7.80
C ALA A 84 -13.44 -14.92 7.13
N SER A 85 -14.69 -14.48 7.31
CA SER A 85 -15.88 -15.10 6.74
C SER A 85 -16.54 -14.26 5.63
N GLY A 86 -16.22 -12.97 5.56
CA GLY A 86 -16.79 -12.05 4.59
C GLY A 86 -16.50 -12.42 3.14
N GLU A 87 -17.35 -11.97 2.23
CA GLU A 87 -17.16 -12.13 0.79
C GLU A 87 -15.92 -11.37 0.31
N TYR A 88 -15.67 -10.21 0.94
CA TYR A 88 -14.49 -9.38 0.67
C TYR A 88 -13.66 -9.19 1.93
N VAL A 89 -12.36 -9.01 1.74
CA VAL A 89 -11.42 -8.68 2.81
C VAL A 89 -10.78 -7.31 2.56
N TRP A 90 -10.60 -6.54 3.64
CA TRP A 90 -9.92 -5.25 3.63
C TRP A 90 -8.91 -5.20 4.77
N PHE A 91 -7.64 -5.13 4.44
CA PHE A 91 -6.57 -4.95 5.44
C PHE A 91 -6.49 -3.48 5.84
N VAL A 92 -6.44 -3.21 7.14
CA VAL A 92 -6.33 -1.85 7.70
C VAL A 92 -5.22 -1.84 8.74
N ASP A 93 -4.26 -0.93 8.60
CA ASP A 93 -3.19 -0.80 9.58
C ASP A 93 -3.71 -0.10 10.86
N ALA A 94 -3.36 -0.61 12.03
CA ALA A 94 -3.93 -0.20 13.32
C ALA A 94 -3.57 1.23 13.76
N ASP A 95 -2.62 1.87 13.09
CA ASP A 95 -2.21 3.27 13.29
C ASP A 95 -2.88 4.25 12.32
N ASP A 96 -3.71 3.76 11.40
CA ASP A 96 -4.39 4.52 10.37
C ASP A 96 -5.91 4.66 10.64
N LEU A 97 -6.62 5.33 9.73
CA LEU A 97 -8.06 5.58 9.87
C LEU A 97 -8.80 5.30 8.55
N LEU A 98 -10.02 4.80 8.62
CA LEU A 98 -10.95 4.91 7.50
C LEU A 98 -11.55 6.31 7.43
N ALA A 99 -11.76 6.81 6.21
CA ALA A 99 -12.47 8.07 6.01
C ALA A 99 -13.98 7.89 6.27
N SER A 100 -14.64 8.95 6.70
CA SER A 100 -16.10 8.92 6.94
C SER A 100 -16.87 8.49 5.69
N GLY A 101 -17.79 7.53 5.83
CA GLY A 101 -18.58 6.94 4.76
C GLY A 101 -17.77 6.05 3.79
N ALA A 102 -16.56 5.65 4.16
CA ALA A 102 -15.73 4.78 3.34
C ALA A 102 -16.34 3.39 3.16
N LEU A 103 -16.78 2.76 4.27
CA LEU A 103 -17.39 1.42 4.22
C LEU A 103 -18.65 1.38 3.36
N ALA A 104 -19.53 2.37 3.48
CA ALA A 104 -20.72 2.45 2.66
C ALA A 104 -20.40 2.63 1.16
N ALA A 105 -19.41 3.48 0.82
CA ALA A 105 -19.01 3.70 -0.56
C ALA A 105 -18.33 2.46 -1.16
N VAL A 106 -17.49 1.78 -0.38
CA VAL A 106 -16.87 0.51 -0.76
C VAL A 106 -17.94 -0.55 -0.98
N ALA A 107 -18.85 -0.78 -0.02
CA ALA A 107 -19.93 -1.76 -0.14
C ALA A 107 -20.82 -1.51 -1.39
N ALA A 108 -21.17 -0.25 -1.66
CA ALA A 108 -21.94 0.11 -2.86
C ALA A 108 -21.18 -0.26 -4.15
N ARG A 109 -19.87 0.04 -4.23
CA ARG A 109 -19.05 -0.28 -5.39
C ARG A 109 -18.86 -1.79 -5.56
N LEU A 110 -18.63 -2.51 -4.47
CA LEU A 110 -18.53 -3.97 -4.48
C LEU A 110 -19.82 -4.64 -4.97
N GLY A 111 -20.99 -4.14 -4.50
CA GLY A 111 -22.30 -4.65 -4.94
C GLY A 111 -22.60 -4.36 -6.42
N GLN A 112 -22.12 -3.23 -6.94
CA GLN A 112 -22.31 -2.81 -8.32
C GLN A 112 -21.41 -3.59 -9.28
N ASP A 113 -20.11 -3.63 -9.00
CA ASP A 113 -19.10 -4.08 -9.95
C ASP A 113 -18.68 -5.54 -9.72
N GLN A 114 -18.87 -6.07 -8.50
CA GLN A 114 -18.42 -7.41 -8.09
C GLN A 114 -16.98 -7.72 -8.52
N PRO A 115 -16.00 -6.86 -8.20
CA PRO A 115 -14.63 -7.01 -8.66
C PRO A 115 -13.89 -8.10 -7.87
N ASP A 116 -12.80 -8.63 -8.43
CA ASP A 116 -11.83 -9.41 -7.68
C ASP A 116 -10.98 -8.52 -6.78
N VAL A 117 -10.66 -7.30 -7.31
CA VAL A 117 -9.89 -6.28 -6.59
C VAL A 117 -10.54 -4.92 -6.81
N LEU A 118 -10.94 -4.25 -5.73
CA LEU A 118 -11.33 -2.85 -5.73
C LEU A 118 -10.15 -1.99 -5.26
N LEU A 119 -9.69 -1.09 -6.12
CA LEU A 119 -8.68 -0.09 -5.81
C LEU A 119 -9.36 1.13 -5.18
N ILE A 120 -8.86 1.59 -4.04
CA ILE A 120 -9.39 2.77 -3.33
C ILE A 120 -8.35 3.88 -3.25
N ASP A 121 -8.80 5.12 -3.19
CA ASP A 121 -7.94 6.27 -2.95
C ASP A 121 -7.76 6.55 -1.45
N TYR A 122 -6.68 7.25 -1.14
CA TYR A 122 -6.33 7.64 0.23
C TYR A 122 -5.77 9.06 0.29
N GLU A 123 -5.72 9.61 1.49
CA GLU A 123 -5.03 10.85 1.78
C GLU A 123 -3.95 10.62 2.85
N ASP A 124 -2.85 11.36 2.74
CA ASP A 124 -1.84 11.42 3.79
C ASP A 124 -2.35 12.29 4.95
N LEU A 125 -2.21 11.80 6.18
CA LEU A 125 -2.49 12.52 7.41
C LEU A 125 -1.18 12.86 8.10
N TYR A 126 -0.83 14.14 8.15
CA TYR A 126 0.41 14.62 8.77
C TYR A 126 0.23 15.00 10.24
N PRO A 127 1.30 14.97 11.06
CA PRO A 127 1.27 15.53 12.41
C PRO A 127 0.71 16.96 12.39
N GLY A 128 -0.19 17.28 13.34
CA GLY A 128 -0.89 18.57 13.37
C GLY A 128 -2.14 18.64 12.50
N GLY A 129 -2.62 17.51 11.93
CA GLY A 129 -3.90 17.40 11.24
C GLY A 129 -3.89 17.86 9.78
N GLY A 130 -2.73 18.22 9.22
CA GLY A 130 -2.57 18.52 7.79
C GLY A 130 -2.87 17.29 6.94
N ARG A 131 -3.47 17.49 5.75
CA ARG A 131 -3.80 16.42 4.81
C ARG A 131 -3.20 16.67 3.44
N GLY A 132 -2.90 15.61 2.70
CA GLY A 132 -2.41 15.69 1.33
C GLY A 132 -2.94 14.54 0.48
N PRO A 133 -3.14 14.75 -0.84
CA PRO A 133 -3.62 13.71 -1.73
C PRO A 133 -2.59 12.59 -1.87
N SER A 134 -3.06 11.37 -2.18
CA SER A 134 -2.19 10.27 -2.54
C SER A 134 -1.47 10.55 -3.87
N PRO A 135 -0.28 9.97 -4.08
CA PRO A 135 0.37 10.03 -5.40
C PRO A 135 -0.44 9.33 -6.51
N GLY A 136 -1.38 8.46 -6.14
CA GLY A 136 -2.20 7.67 -7.06
C GLY A 136 -3.54 8.29 -7.44
N THR A 137 -3.97 9.39 -6.78
CA THR A 137 -5.29 9.99 -7.00
C THR A 137 -5.59 10.27 -8.48
N ALA A 138 -4.62 10.80 -9.23
CA ALA A 138 -4.81 11.09 -10.66
C ALA A 138 -5.00 9.82 -11.50
N LEU A 139 -4.27 8.75 -11.19
CA LEU A 139 -4.42 7.45 -11.88
C LEU A 139 -5.77 6.81 -11.60
N LEU A 140 -6.22 6.83 -10.33
CA LEU A 140 -7.52 6.30 -9.95
C LEU A 140 -8.68 7.09 -10.55
N SER A 141 -8.55 8.42 -10.62
CA SER A 141 -9.56 9.30 -11.23
C SER A 141 -9.65 9.14 -12.75
N ALA A 142 -8.57 8.70 -13.39
CA ALA A 142 -8.52 8.44 -14.84
C ALA A 142 -8.93 7.00 -15.20
N ALA A 143 -9.13 6.13 -14.21
CA ALA A 143 -9.55 4.75 -14.46
C ALA A 143 -10.98 4.73 -15.06
N PRO A 144 -11.29 3.77 -15.95
CA PRO A 144 -12.62 3.64 -16.51
C PRO A 144 -13.66 3.33 -15.44
N ALA A 145 -14.91 3.64 -15.72
CA ALA A 145 -16.04 3.20 -14.92
C ALA A 145 -16.27 1.69 -15.10
N GLY A 146 -16.75 1.02 -14.03
CA GLY A 146 -16.99 -0.43 -14.03
C GLY A 146 -15.72 -1.24 -13.83
N VAL A 147 -15.69 -2.44 -14.42
CA VAL A 147 -14.58 -3.38 -14.28
C VAL A 147 -13.69 -3.38 -15.52
N PHE A 148 -12.41 -3.59 -15.29
CA PHE A 148 -11.37 -3.67 -16.30
C PHE A 148 -10.27 -4.65 -15.84
N THR A 149 -9.37 -4.99 -16.75
CA THR A 149 -8.18 -5.81 -16.48
C THR A 149 -6.92 -4.94 -16.34
N LEU A 150 -5.87 -5.50 -15.74
CA LEU A 150 -4.57 -4.82 -15.73
C LEU A 150 -4.01 -4.61 -17.15
N ALA A 151 -4.32 -5.49 -18.10
CA ALA A 151 -3.88 -5.36 -19.50
C ALA A 151 -4.48 -4.11 -20.18
N GLU A 152 -5.71 -3.74 -19.82
CA GLU A 152 -6.38 -2.52 -20.32
C GLU A 152 -5.86 -1.26 -19.61
N GLN A 153 -5.37 -1.38 -18.37
CA GLN A 153 -4.92 -0.25 -17.54
C GLN A 153 -3.54 -0.53 -16.90
N PRO A 154 -2.47 -0.78 -17.68
CA PRO A 154 -1.17 -1.21 -17.16
C PRO A 154 -0.51 -0.19 -16.24
N GLN A 155 -0.85 1.12 -16.38
CA GLN A 155 -0.35 2.18 -15.52
C GLN A 155 -0.79 2.06 -14.05
N LEU A 156 -1.86 1.30 -13.74
CA LEU A 156 -2.32 1.11 -12.36
C LEU A 156 -1.33 0.33 -11.50
N ILE A 157 -0.40 -0.39 -12.10
CA ILE A 157 0.73 -1.01 -11.37
C ILE A 157 1.66 0.03 -10.73
N GLN A 158 1.57 1.31 -11.14
CA GLN A 158 2.31 2.41 -10.53
C GLN A 158 1.68 2.89 -9.20
N LEU A 159 0.48 2.44 -8.85
CA LEU A 159 -0.14 2.72 -7.55
C LEU A 159 0.70 2.17 -6.40
N THR A 160 0.45 2.66 -5.20
CA THR A 160 1.15 2.22 -4.00
C THR A 160 0.97 0.71 -3.78
N MET A 161 2.09 0.01 -3.57
CA MET A 161 2.12 -1.44 -3.34
C MET A 161 1.81 -1.76 -1.87
N THR A 162 0.60 -1.45 -1.44
CA THR A 162 0.12 -1.66 -0.07
C THR A 162 -1.15 -2.47 -0.07
N SER A 163 -1.33 -3.34 0.91
CA SER A 163 -2.53 -4.16 1.06
C SER A 163 -3.76 -3.33 1.42
N TRP A 164 -3.58 -2.31 2.28
CA TRP A 164 -4.68 -1.49 2.79
C TRP A 164 -5.38 -0.60 1.74
N SER A 165 -4.74 -0.34 0.60
CA SER A 165 -5.35 0.44 -0.51
C SER A 165 -6.20 -0.41 -1.45
N LYS A 166 -6.54 -1.64 -1.07
CA LYS A 166 -7.29 -2.61 -1.86
C LYS A 166 -8.32 -3.34 -1.02
N VAL A 167 -9.51 -3.55 -1.60
CA VAL A 167 -10.51 -4.47 -1.05
C VAL A 167 -10.60 -5.65 -2.00
N ILE A 168 -10.48 -6.86 -1.50
CA ILE A 168 -10.16 -8.05 -2.28
C ILE A 168 -11.27 -9.09 -2.08
N ARG A 169 -11.78 -9.68 -3.16
CA ARG A 169 -12.68 -10.83 -3.06
C ARG A 169 -11.95 -11.99 -2.40
N ARG A 170 -12.47 -12.49 -1.28
CA ARG A 170 -11.80 -13.53 -0.48
C ARG A 170 -11.56 -14.82 -1.25
N ALA A 171 -12.55 -15.27 -2.03
CA ALA A 171 -12.41 -16.48 -2.85
C ALA A 171 -11.31 -16.32 -3.93
N PHE A 172 -11.20 -15.14 -4.55
CA PHE A 172 -10.13 -14.84 -5.50
C PHE A 172 -8.75 -14.88 -4.83
N LEU A 173 -8.60 -14.23 -3.66
CA LEU A 173 -7.35 -14.25 -2.89
C LEU A 173 -6.94 -15.68 -2.50
N ALA A 174 -7.89 -16.50 -2.05
CA ALA A 174 -7.65 -17.89 -1.72
C ALA A 174 -7.22 -18.71 -2.96
N GLY A 175 -7.83 -18.46 -4.12
CA GLY A 175 -7.49 -19.12 -5.38
C GLY A 175 -6.08 -18.80 -5.89
N LEU A 176 -5.50 -17.64 -5.53
CA LEU A 176 -4.12 -17.32 -5.87
C LEU A 176 -3.10 -18.17 -5.07
N GLY A 177 -3.49 -18.76 -3.93
CA GLY A 177 -2.61 -19.56 -3.08
C GLY A 177 -1.42 -18.77 -2.51
N ILE A 178 -1.54 -17.45 -2.39
CA ILE A 178 -0.45 -16.55 -1.94
C ILE A 178 -0.77 -16.04 -0.55
N ALA A 179 0.24 -16.14 0.33
CA ALA A 179 0.23 -15.55 1.66
C ALA A 179 1.21 -14.38 1.74
N PHE A 180 1.02 -13.50 2.72
CA PHE A 180 2.02 -12.48 3.04
C PHE A 180 3.33 -13.16 3.47
N PRO A 181 4.46 -12.85 2.82
CA PRO A 181 5.76 -13.33 3.27
C PRO A 181 6.19 -12.65 4.57
N GLU A 182 7.14 -13.26 5.27
CA GLU A 182 7.73 -12.66 6.45
C GLU A 182 8.61 -11.44 6.13
N GLY A 183 8.62 -10.47 7.04
CA GLY A 183 9.50 -9.31 7.05
C GLY A 183 8.89 -8.07 6.43
N ILE A 184 9.73 -7.12 6.01
CA ILE A 184 9.30 -5.87 5.40
C ILE A 184 9.14 -6.02 3.88
N HIS A 185 8.35 -5.13 3.26
CA HIS A 185 7.96 -5.17 1.84
C HIS A 185 7.14 -6.42 1.46
N GLU A 186 6.47 -7.02 2.45
CA GLU A 186 5.59 -8.19 2.29
C GLU A 186 4.37 -7.91 1.40
N ASP A 187 3.95 -6.65 1.34
CA ASP A 187 2.83 -6.21 0.51
C ASP A 187 3.13 -6.24 -1.01
N VAL A 188 4.41 -6.15 -1.40
CA VAL A 188 4.80 -6.01 -2.80
C VAL A 188 4.46 -7.25 -3.63
N PRO A 189 4.88 -8.47 -3.25
CA PRO A 189 4.51 -9.68 -3.99
C PRO A 189 3.00 -9.91 -4.02
N LEU A 190 2.32 -9.74 -2.88
CA LEU A 190 0.87 -9.89 -2.81
C LEU A 190 0.15 -8.91 -3.74
N THR A 191 0.46 -7.62 -3.64
CA THR A 191 -0.19 -6.59 -4.46
C THR A 191 0.01 -6.81 -5.96
N CYS A 192 1.22 -7.21 -6.36
CA CYS A 192 1.48 -7.52 -7.76
C CYS A 192 0.72 -8.76 -8.22
N ALA A 193 0.66 -9.82 -7.40
CA ALA A 193 -0.08 -11.02 -7.71
C ALA A 193 -1.59 -10.75 -7.84
N LEU A 194 -2.16 -9.92 -6.95
CA LEU A 194 -3.54 -9.48 -7.03
C LEU A 194 -3.83 -8.78 -8.36
N LEU A 195 -2.98 -7.83 -8.77
CA LEU A 195 -3.21 -7.08 -10.01
C LEU A 195 -2.97 -7.92 -11.26
N LEU A 196 -1.98 -8.82 -11.25
CA LEU A 196 -1.67 -9.70 -12.37
C LEU A 196 -2.72 -10.79 -12.58
N GLY A 197 -3.29 -11.32 -11.48
CA GLY A 197 -4.25 -12.42 -11.53
C GLY A 197 -5.71 -11.99 -11.62
N ALA A 198 -6.04 -10.71 -11.33
CA ALA A 198 -7.43 -10.27 -11.34
C ALA A 198 -7.98 -10.11 -12.76
N GLU A 199 -9.11 -10.74 -13.03
CA GLU A 199 -9.89 -10.55 -14.27
C GLU A 199 -10.83 -9.34 -14.17
N ARG A 200 -11.19 -8.95 -12.95
CA ARG A 200 -12.16 -7.90 -12.64
C ARG A 200 -11.57 -6.92 -11.63
N ILE A 201 -10.93 -5.87 -12.12
CA ILE A 201 -10.45 -4.76 -11.28
C ILE A 201 -11.45 -3.62 -11.39
N SER A 202 -11.78 -2.97 -10.29
CA SER A 202 -12.55 -1.73 -10.26
C SER A 202 -11.79 -0.66 -9.47
N ALA A 203 -12.10 0.61 -9.72
CA ALA A 203 -11.49 1.74 -9.05
C ALA A 203 -12.54 2.65 -8.41
N LEU A 204 -12.30 3.05 -7.17
CA LEU A 204 -13.09 4.04 -6.45
C LEU A 204 -12.21 5.26 -6.17
N ALA A 205 -12.31 6.27 -7.04
CA ALA A 205 -11.58 7.53 -6.93
C ALA A 205 -12.17 8.42 -5.81
N ARG A 206 -12.32 7.84 -4.63
CA ARG A 206 -12.77 8.50 -3.41
C ARG A 206 -11.79 8.20 -2.29
N VAL A 207 -11.44 9.20 -1.49
CA VAL A 207 -10.65 8.99 -0.29
C VAL A 207 -11.43 8.12 0.68
N CYS A 208 -10.99 6.85 0.79
CA CYS A 208 -11.55 5.86 1.72
C CYS A 208 -10.63 5.61 2.91
N TYR A 209 -9.35 5.94 2.79
CA TYR A 209 -8.33 5.63 3.79
C TYR A 209 -7.49 6.87 4.10
N ARG A 210 -7.03 7.00 5.36
CA ARG A 210 -6.18 8.08 5.85
C ARG A 210 -4.90 7.50 6.40
N TYR A 211 -3.84 7.61 5.62
CA TYR A 211 -2.53 7.09 5.96
C TYR A 211 -1.75 8.06 6.85
N ARG A 212 -1.46 7.65 8.07
CA ARG A 212 -0.76 8.47 9.07
C ARG A 212 0.74 8.52 8.77
N ARG A 213 1.24 9.72 8.45
CA ARG A 213 2.66 9.96 8.15
C ARG A 213 3.47 10.28 9.41
N SER A 214 4.72 9.83 9.40
CA SER A 214 5.76 10.27 10.36
C SER A 214 5.42 9.98 11.83
N ARG A 215 4.76 8.85 12.14
CA ARG A 215 4.60 8.45 13.53
C ARG A 215 5.92 7.93 14.12
N PRO A 216 6.21 8.20 15.43
CA PRO A 216 7.29 7.53 16.13
C PRO A 216 7.10 6.01 16.12
N GLY A 217 8.16 5.24 15.95
CA GLY A 217 8.10 3.77 15.97
C GLY A 217 7.46 3.13 14.72
N ALA A 218 7.21 3.89 13.62
CA ALA A 218 6.73 3.29 12.39
C ALA A 218 7.70 2.22 11.87
N PHE A 219 7.17 1.05 11.50
CA PHE A 219 7.91 -0.14 11.06
C PHE A 219 8.92 0.14 9.93
N MET A 220 8.59 1.07 9.03
CA MET A 220 9.43 1.47 7.90
C MET A 220 10.30 2.71 8.16
N ALA A 221 10.31 3.27 9.38
CA ALA A 221 10.92 4.59 9.62
C ALA A 221 12.45 4.62 9.67
N GLY A 222 13.12 3.47 9.77
CA GLY A 222 14.56 3.38 10.03
C GLY A 222 15.41 2.98 8.83
N ARG A 223 16.69 3.40 8.86
CA ARG A 223 17.72 2.80 8.01
C ARG A 223 18.06 1.43 8.55
N SER A 224 17.86 0.40 7.72
CA SER A 224 18.08 -0.99 8.13
C SER A 224 18.50 -1.83 6.93
N SER A 225 19.34 -2.85 7.16
CA SER A 225 19.67 -3.88 6.17
C SER A 225 18.43 -4.69 5.74
N ALA A 226 17.36 -4.69 6.55
CA ALA A 226 16.11 -5.31 6.17
C ALA A 226 15.52 -4.69 4.87
N GLN A 227 15.84 -3.42 4.55
CA GLN A 227 15.42 -2.77 3.31
C GLN A 227 15.91 -3.48 2.03
N LEU A 228 16.97 -4.28 2.11
CA LEU A 228 17.48 -5.10 1.01
C LEU A 228 16.46 -6.15 0.55
N ARG A 229 15.51 -6.53 1.40
CA ARG A 229 14.46 -7.52 1.08
C ARG A 229 13.58 -7.10 -0.11
N ILE A 230 13.50 -5.80 -0.42
CA ILE A 230 12.76 -5.29 -1.59
C ILE A 230 13.25 -5.93 -2.90
N LEU A 231 14.54 -6.23 -3.03
CA LEU A 231 15.09 -6.90 -4.21
C LEU A 231 14.49 -8.29 -4.38
N GLY A 232 14.50 -9.10 -3.32
CA GLY A 232 13.89 -10.43 -3.32
C GLY A 232 12.36 -10.38 -3.50
N SER A 233 11.68 -9.34 -3.01
CA SER A 233 10.25 -9.14 -3.26
C SER A 233 9.97 -8.98 -4.74
N TYR A 234 10.76 -8.18 -5.48
CA TYR A 234 10.59 -8.04 -6.93
C TYR A 234 11.10 -9.23 -7.73
N GLU A 235 12.12 -9.98 -7.28
CA GLU A 235 12.47 -11.26 -7.88
C GLU A 235 11.27 -12.23 -7.90
N ARG A 236 10.52 -12.30 -6.78
CA ARG A 236 9.28 -13.09 -6.71
C ARG A 236 8.20 -12.55 -7.64
N VAL A 237 8.05 -11.23 -7.73
CA VAL A 237 7.07 -10.59 -8.63
C VAL A 237 7.36 -10.91 -10.09
N PHE A 238 8.62 -10.83 -10.52
CA PHE A 238 8.99 -11.18 -11.90
C PHE A 238 8.79 -12.67 -12.16
N ALA A 239 9.12 -13.53 -11.20
CA ALA A 239 8.85 -14.97 -11.31
C ALA A 239 7.34 -15.28 -11.42
N LEU A 240 6.50 -14.59 -10.66
CA LEU A 240 5.04 -14.69 -10.77
C LEU A 240 4.55 -14.24 -12.15
N ALA A 241 5.08 -13.12 -12.67
CA ALA A 241 4.73 -12.62 -14.00
C ALA A 241 5.19 -13.56 -15.13
N ASP A 242 6.31 -14.27 -14.94
CA ASP A 242 6.81 -15.25 -15.92
C ASP A 242 6.03 -16.58 -15.88
N ALA A 243 5.50 -16.94 -14.70
CA ALA A 243 4.70 -18.16 -14.51
C ALA A 243 3.20 -17.95 -14.81
N ALA A 244 2.73 -16.71 -15.00
CA ALA A 244 1.32 -16.43 -15.25
C ALA A 244 0.88 -16.96 -16.62
N ASP A 245 -0.34 -17.51 -16.65
CA ASP A 245 -0.98 -17.98 -17.88
C ASP A 245 -2.40 -17.35 -17.97
N PRO A 246 -2.67 -16.48 -18.97
CA PRO A 246 -1.71 -15.99 -19.97
C PRO A 246 -0.62 -15.08 -19.38
N ALA A 247 0.57 -15.11 -19.97
CA ALA A 247 1.67 -14.22 -19.57
C ALA A 247 1.29 -12.74 -19.80
N PRO A 248 1.69 -11.81 -18.87
CA PRO A 248 1.40 -10.40 -19.02
C PRO A 248 1.97 -9.82 -20.32
N GLY A 249 1.16 -9.00 -20.99
CA GLY A 249 1.56 -8.32 -22.22
C GLY A 249 2.73 -7.34 -22.03
N PRO A 250 3.31 -6.85 -23.15
CA PRO A 250 4.52 -6.02 -23.12
C PRO A 250 4.36 -4.73 -22.31
N ASP A 251 3.18 -4.10 -22.34
CA ASP A 251 2.91 -2.85 -21.60
C ASP A 251 2.84 -3.08 -20.09
N VAL A 252 2.22 -4.18 -19.65
CA VAL A 252 2.18 -4.57 -18.23
C VAL A 252 3.60 -4.89 -17.74
N ARG A 253 4.39 -5.63 -18.53
CA ARG A 253 5.79 -5.95 -18.20
C ARG A 253 6.64 -4.67 -18.12
N ALA A 254 6.45 -3.72 -19.02
CA ALA A 254 7.16 -2.44 -19.00
C ALA A 254 6.77 -1.61 -17.76
N ALA A 255 5.48 -1.52 -17.45
CA ALA A 255 4.99 -0.82 -16.26
C ALA A 255 5.49 -1.46 -14.94
N LEU A 256 5.52 -2.80 -14.87
CA LEU A 256 6.04 -3.56 -13.74
C LEU A 256 7.56 -3.30 -13.53
N PHE A 257 8.33 -3.38 -14.62
CA PHE A 257 9.76 -3.07 -14.60
C PHE A 257 10.01 -1.63 -14.10
N GLU A 258 9.29 -0.66 -14.67
CA GLU A 258 9.39 0.74 -14.22
C GLU A 258 9.06 0.90 -12.75
N ARG A 259 8.01 0.21 -12.26
CA ARG A 259 7.62 0.23 -10.85
C ARG A 259 8.73 -0.32 -9.96
N ALA A 260 9.33 -1.45 -10.34
CA ALA A 260 10.41 -2.07 -9.59
C ALA A 260 11.63 -1.13 -9.46
N ILE A 261 12.13 -0.61 -10.58
CA ILE A 261 13.29 0.29 -10.59
C ILE A 261 13.00 1.58 -9.81
N TRP A 262 11.80 2.15 -9.95
CA TRP A 262 11.40 3.32 -9.18
C TRP A 262 11.38 3.01 -7.68
N HIS A 263 10.81 1.89 -7.27
CA HIS A 263 10.73 1.49 -5.86
C HIS A 263 12.13 1.28 -5.28
N TYR A 264 13.03 0.62 -6.00
CA TYR A 264 14.43 0.50 -5.58
C TYR A 264 15.07 1.87 -5.33
N THR A 265 14.84 2.85 -6.21
CA THR A 265 15.40 4.20 -6.02
C THR A 265 14.82 4.91 -4.80
N THR A 266 13.58 4.63 -4.41
CA THR A 266 12.94 5.22 -3.22
C THR A 266 13.41 4.55 -1.91
N VAL A 267 13.77 3.27 -1.96
CA VAL A 267 14.30 2.50 -0.82
C VAL A 267 15.78 2.76 -0.57
N LEU A 268 16.58 3.06 -1.60
CA LEU A 268 18.03 3.27 -1.48
C LEU A 268 18.46 4.22 -0.34
N PRO A 269 17.78 5.37 -0.07
CA PRO A 269 18.12 6.23 1.07
C PRO A 269 17.93 5.59 2.44
N LEU A 270 17.09 4.56 2.54
CA LEU A 270 16.78 3.82 3.76
C LEU A 270 17.75 2.65 4.01
N VAL A 271 18.55 2.30 2.99
CA VAL A 271 19.64 1.31 3.13
C VAL A 271 20.80 1.91 3.91
N PRO A 272 21.47 1.16 4.84
CA PRO A 272 22.67 1.60 5.53
C PRO A 272 23.76 2.06 4.55
N ARG A 273 24.47 3.15 4.86
CA ARG A 273 25.45 3.74 3.93
C ARG A 273 26.49 2.74 3.43
N ALA A 274 26.96 1.85 4.30
CA ALA A 274 27.97 0.83 3.95
C ALA A 274 27.46 -0.16 2.88
N GLU A 275 26.15 -0.41 2.82
CA GLU A 275 25.52 -1.40 1.95
C GLU A 275 24.99 -0.80 0.64
N ARG A 276 24.88 0.53 0.53
CA ARG A 276 24.26 1.22 -0.62
C ARG A 276 24.91 0.92 -1.95
N ARG A 277 26.25 0.79 -1.99
CA ARG A 277 26.95 0.47 -3.23
C ARG A 277 26.61 -0.94 -3.72
N GLN A 278 26.55 -1.90 -2.81
CA GLN A 278 26.15 -3.28 -3.14
C GLN A 278 24.68 -3.33 -3.57
N TYR A 279 23.79 -2.64 -2.85
CA TYR A 279 22.39 -2.52 -3.22
C TYR A 279 22.21 -1.92 -4.62
N PHE A 280 22.93 -0.84 -4.93
CA PHE A 280 22.86 -0.18 -6.24
C PHE A 280 23.36 -1.09 -7.38
N ARG A 281 24.40 -1.92 -7.13
CA ARG A 281 24.86 -2.93 -8.09
C ARG A 281 23.77 -3.96 -8.36
N ARG A 282 23.07 -4.44 -7.33
CA ARG A 282 21.94 -5.36 -7.50
C ARG A 282 20.77 -4.70 -8.27
N MET A 283 20.49 -3.43 -8.02
CA MET A 283 19.52 -2.68 -8.83
C MET A 283 19.92 -2.66 -10.32
N HIS A 284 21.21 -2.50 -10.62
CA HIS A 284 21.73 -2.55 -11.98
C HIS A 284 21.56 -3.96 -12.59
N GLU A 285 21.93 -5.01 -11.85
CA GLU A 285 21.80 -6.40 -12.27
C GLU A 285 20.33 -6.72 -12.61
N ASP A 286 19.39 -6.32 -11.76
CA ASP A 286 17.94 -6.46 -11.99
C ASP A 286 17.49 -5.62 -13.18
N PHE A 287 18.02 -4.40 -13.34
CA PHE A 287 17.72 -3.56 -14.50
C PHE A 287 18.08 -4.27 -15.82
N VAL A 288 19.25 -4.87 -15.89
CA VAL A 288 19.72 -5.61 -17.08
C VAL A 288 18.90 -6.89 -17.30
N ARG A 289 18.63 -7.63 -16.21
CA ARG A 289 17.94 -8.93 -16.25
C ARG A 289 16.48 -8.82 -16.66
N TYR A 290 15.76 -7.84 -16.12
CA TYR A 290 14.29 -7.76 -16.24
C TYR A 290 13.80 -6.70 -17.22
N ARG A 291 14.69 -5.93 -17.86
CA ARG A 291 14.32 -4.90 -18.83
C ARG A 291 13.59 -5.50 -20.03
N PRO A 292 12.29 -5.21 -20.22
CA PRO A 292 11.56 -5.72 -21.39
C PRO A 292 11.91 -4.93 -22.65
N ALA A 293 11.71 -5.56 -23.83
CA ALA A 293 11.97 -4.93 -25.13
C ALA A 293 11.13 -3.64 -25.32
N ALA A 294 9.91 -3.62 -24.82
CA ALA A 294 9.01 -2.47 -24.92
C ALA A 294 9.37 -1.32 -23.96
N TYR A 295 10.37 -1.48 -23.06
CA TYR A 295 10.72 -0.43 -22.11
C TYR A 295 11.20 0.84 -22.80
N GLN A 296 10.58 1.96 -22.42
CA GLN A 296 11.01 3.29 -22.80
C GLN A 296 11.42 4.08 -21.55
N ARG A 297 12.62 4.68 -21.61
CA ARG A 297 13.10 5.43 -20.46
C ARG A 297 12.18 6.63 -20.16
N PRO A 298 11.67 6.78 -18.92
CA PRO A 298 10.85 7.93 -18.55
C PRO A 298 11.58 9.26 -18.78
N ARG A 299 10.84 10.34 -18.99
CA ARG A 299 11.40 11.70 -19.09
C ARG A 299 11.70 12.29 -17.72
N GLY A 300 12.50 13.35 -17.69
CA GLY A 300 12.78 14.14 -16.48
C GLY A 300 13.66 13.42 -15.45
N ALA A 301 13.52 13.81 -14.18
CA ALA A 301 14.38 13.32 -13.10
C ALA A 301 14.31 11.80 -12.89
N ARG A 302 13.15 11.18 -13.14
CA ARG A 302 12.98 9.71 -13.07
C ARG A 302 13.84 9.02 -14.12
N GLY A 303 13.84 9.52 -15.35
CA GLY A 303 14.65 8.98 -16.44
C GLY A 303 16.15 9.15 -16.23
N VAL A 304 16.58 10.26 -15.62
CA VAL A 304 17.98 10.47 -15.23
C VAL A 304 18.40 9.41 -14.21
N LYS A 305 17.61 9.18 -13.15
CA LYS A 305 17.89 8.14 -12.15
C LYS A 305 17.97 6.75 -12.79
N PHE A 306 17.03 6.39 -13.66
CA PHE A 306 17.02 5.11 -14.36
C PHE A 306 18.24 4.94 -15.27
N GLY A 307 18.64 5.99 -15.99
CA GLY A 307 19.85 5.96 -16.81
C GLY A 307 21.15 5.80 -16.00
N LEU A 308 21.19 6.27 -14.76
CA LEU A 308 22.32 6.04 -13.85
C LEU A 308 22.33 4.61 -13.31
N VAL A 309 21.18 4.03 -13.00
CA VAL A 309 21.05 2.61 -12.61
C VAL A 309 21.48 1.71 -13.77
N GLU A 310 20.98 1.97 -14.97
CA GLU A 310 21.36 1.22 -16.19
C GLU A 310 22.87 1.19 -16.45
N ARG A 311 23.59 2.28 -16.14
CA ARG A 311 25.03 2.40 -16.32
C ARG A 311 25.86 1.99 -15.09
N ASN A 312 25.21 1.50 -14.04
CA ASN A 312 25.83 1.21 -12.73
C ASN A 312 26.62 2.40 -12.16
N ALA A 313 26.13 3.63 -12.38
CA ALA A 313 26.82 4.88 -12.06
C ALA A 313 26.53 5.35 -10.62
N TYR A 314 26.86 4.53 -9.63
CA TYR A 314 26.56 4.78 -8.21
C TYR A 314 27.06 6.13 -7.69
N TRP A 315 28.31 6.50 -7.98
CA TRP A 315 28.90 7.72 -7.45
C TRP A 315 28.22 8.97 -8.00
N THR A 316 27.88 8.98 -9.30
CA THR A 316 27.12 10.07 -9.91
C THR A 316 25.72 10.15 -9.32
N TYR A 317 25.05 9.00 -9.11
CA TYR A 317 23.74 8.93 -8.47
C TYR A 317 23.79 9.49 -7.05
N SER A 318 24.78 9.06 -6.25
CA SER A 318 24.96 9.50 -4.86
C SER A 318 25.26 10.99 -4.74
N ALA A 319 26.03 11.54 -5.67
CA ALA A 319 26.32 12.99 -5.72
C ALA A 319 25.09 13.84 -6.07
N LEU A 320 24.13 13.31 -6.83
CA LEU A 320 22.89 14.03 -7.20
C LEU A 320 21.80 13.92 -6.11
N GLU A 321 21.88 12.96 -5.20
CA GLU A 321 20.86 12.73 -4.18
C GLU A 321 20.59 13.94 -3.27
N PRO A 322 21.60 14.67 -2.73
CA PRO A 322 21.40 15.85 -1.91
C PRO A 322 20.63 16.97 -2.63
N PHE A 323 20.92 17.19 -3.91
CA PHE A 323 20.22 18.20 -4.72
C PHE A 323 18.74 17.84 -4.93
N ASN A 324 18.44 16.55 -5.14
CA ASN A 324 17.06 16.08 -5.22
C ASN A 324 16.30 16.25 -3.90
N GLN A 325 16.93 15.97 -2.76
CA GLN A 325 16.32 16.16 -1.45
C GLN A 325 16.04 17.64 -1.19
N LEU A 326 16.97 18.53 -1.49
CA LEU A 326 16.78 19.97 -1.36
C LEU A 326 15.62 20.46 -2.24
N ARG A 327 15.53 20.00 -3.50
CA ARG A 327 14.43 20.37 -4.41
C ARG A 327 13.07 19.92 -3.89
N VAL A 328 12.98 18.70 -3.33
CA VAL A 328 11.74 18.18 -2.73
C VAL A 328 11.35 18.98 -1.49
N LEU A 329 12.32 19.36 -0.65
CA LEU A 329 12.07 20.21 0.52
C LEU A 329 11.57 21.60 0.13
N LEU A 330 12.17 22.22 -0.88
CA LEU A 330 11.76 23.54 -1.39
C LEU A 330 10.36 23.49 -2.02
N ALA A 331 10.05 22.44 -2.79
CA ALA A 331 8.72 22.25 -3.37
C ALA A 331 7.64 22.06 -2.27
N ARG A 332 7.95 21.32 -1.20
CA ARG A 332 7.04 21.16 -0.03
C ARG A 332 6.88 22.46 0.77
N ALA A 333 7.93 23.26 0.89
CA ALA A 333 7.85 24.57 1.54
C ALA A 333 7.00 25.57 0.72
N GLY A 334 7.17 25.59 -0.59
CA GLY A 334 6.38 26.42 -1.51
C GLY A 334 4.87 26.08 -1.48
N SER A 335 4.53 24.78 -1.45
CA SER A 335 3.11 24.35 -1.36
C SER A 335 2.47 24.69 0.00
N ARG A 336 3.24 24.74 1.09
CA ARG A 336 2.73 25.18 2.40
C ARG A 336 2.45 26.69 2.43
N LEU A 337 3.27 27.51 1.78
CA LEU A 337 3.08 28.95 1.70
C LEU A 337 1.84 29.31 0.85
N THR A 338 1.61 28.61 -0.25
CA THR A 338 0.40 28.81 -1.08
C THR A 338 -0.88 28.33 -0.41
N ALA A 339 -0.83 27.31 0.43
CA ALA A 339 -1.98 26.86 1.22
C ALA A 339 -2.30 27.85 2.36
N ALA A 340 -1.28 28.41 3.02
CA ALA A 340 -1.46 29.41 4.07
C ALA A 340 -2.03 30.74 3.54
N SER A 341 -1.61 31.16 2.34
CA SER A 341 -2.14 32.38 1.70
C SER A 341 -3.60 32.27 1.27
N ARG A 342 -4.06 31.07 0.85
CA ARG A 342 -5.48 30.81 0.52
C ARG A 342 -6.37 30.72 1.77
N GLY A 343 -5.83 30.25 2.90
CA GLY A 343 -6.57 30.19 4.18
C GLY A 343 -6.79 31.56 4.83
N SER A 344 -5.93 32.55 4.57
CA SER A 344 -6.07 33.91 5.09
C SER A 344 -7.02 34.78 4.26
N ALA A 345 -7.20 34.50 2.98
CA ALA A 345 -8.15 35.20 2.11
C ALA A 345 -9.62 34.85 2.38
N GLY A 346 -9.90 33.63 2.88
CA GLY A 346 -11.27 33.18 3.22
C GLY A 346 -11.79 33.62 4.59
N ARG A 347 -11.02 34.37 5.40
CA ARG A 347 -11.47 34.91 6.71
C ARG A 347 -11.77 36.42 6.67
N ARG A 348 -11.76 37.05 5.51
CA ARG A 348 -12.07 38.46 5.33
C ARG A 348 -13.24 38.73 4.38
N ALA A 349 -14.15 37.77 4.22
CA ALA A 349 -15.43 37.95 3.53
C ALA A 349 -16.58 37.60 4.48
#